data_36a1203fdf237d0fa81679b32d3873b5
#
_entry.id   36a1203fdf237d0fa81679b32d3873b5
#
_cell.length_a   1.000
_cell.length_b   1.000
_cell.length_c   1.000
_cell.angle_alpha   90.00
_cell.angle_beta   90.00
_cell.angle_gamma   90.00
#
_symmetry.space_group_name_H-M   'P 1'
#
loop_
_entity.id
_entity.type
_entity.pdbx_description
1 polymer ?
#
loop_
_entity_poly.entity_id
_entity_poly.type
_entity_poly.pdbx_seq_one_letter_code
_entity_poly.pdbx_strand_id
1 'polypeptide(L)'
;MCGIVGAIADRDVVPVLIEGLKRLEYRGYDSAGIAVVTAEGVRRVRRTGRVAEMEAAAEAEHFVSSLGIGHTRWATHGGVTEGNAHPHISHGELALVHNGIIENHEQQRERLIALGYTFESQTDTEVIAHLIHHYRAQGATLLGALQTAVRELDGAYAIAVIDRRDPERMVAARMGCPLLVGLGDGENFIASDVSAIISSTRRVIFLEEGDTAELTRASVQVFDVDGNPVQRDEHLSDVSLASLELGPYRHFMQKEIHEQPRAIADTIEALIGANAFTPALFGIDAQSVLQDIDSVQILACGTSYYAGLTARYWIEAMVGIPCAVEVASEYRYRPVVANPRQLVVTLSQSGETLDTMEALKYAKSLGHARTLSICNVPESAIPRASRLVYYTRAGAEIGVASTKAFTTQLVALFTLTATLAKLRARLSEQQEADLLDALRHLPGSVQHALNLEPQIALWAERFAPKQHALFLGRGVHYPIALEGALKLKEITYIHAEAYPAGELKHGPLALVDKDMPVVVIAPNDRLLEKVKSNMQEVRARGGELFVFTDADSQFGESEGVHVIRTPRHVGVLSPIVHTIPVQLLAYHTALARGTDVDKPRNLAKSVTVE
;
A
#
# COMPACT_ATOMS: atom_id res chain seq x y z
N MET A 1 -8.68 -4.00 2.70
CA MET A 1 -8.92 -2.82 3.56
C MET A 1 -10.25 -2.19 3.18
N CYS A 2 -10.99 -1.70 4.17
CA CYS A 2 -12.29 -1.06 3.97
C CYS A 2 -12.19 0.28 3.23
N GLY A 3 -13.26 0.66 2.53
CA GLY A 3 -13.39 1.94 1.85
C GLY A 3 -14.67 2.65 2.28
N ILE A 4 -14.58 3.95 2.58
CA ILE A 4 -15.71 4.81 2.94
C ILE A 4 -15.93 5.84 1.84
N VAL A 5 -17.19 6.06 1.49
CA VAL A 5 -17.66 7.21 0.73
C VAL A 5 -18.97 7.72 1.33
N GLY A 6 -19.11 9.02 1.47
CA GLY A 6 -20.35 9.69 1.89
C GLY A 6 -20.58 10.93 1.05
N ALA A 7 -21.82 11.27 0.79
CA ALA A 7 -22.19 12.44 0.01
C ALA A 7 -23.46 13.09 0.54
N ILE A 8 -23.46 14.43 0.54
CA ILE A 8 -24.62 15.29 0.77
C ILE A 8 -24.66 16.34 -0.34
N ALA A 9 -25.78 16.39 -1.10
CA ALA A 9 -25.88 17.20 -2.32
C ALA A 9 -27.32 17.63 -2.59
N ASP A 10 -27.49 18.56 -3.54
CA ASP A 10 -28.82 18.93 -4.08
C ASP A 10 -29.33 17.95 -5.16
N ARG A 11 -28.49 16.99 -5.56
CA ARG A 11 -28.77 15.95 -6.54
C ARG A 11 -28.82 14.56 -5.91
N ASP A 12 -29.22 13.55 -6.69
CA ASP A 12 -29.10 12.16 -6.28
C ASP A 12 -27.63 11.77 -6.05
N VAL A 13 -27.32 11.31 -4.83
CA VAL A 13 -25.96 10.90 -4.44
C VAL A 13 -25.67 9.41 -4.68
N VAL A 14 -26.68 8.59 -4.97
CA VAL A 14 -26.49 7.13 -5.14
C VAL A 14 -25.48 6.80 -6.23
N PRO A 15 -25.48 7.45 -7.41
CA PRO A 15 -24.46 7.21 -8.43
C PRO A 15 -23.05 7.56 -7.96
N VAL A 16 -22.91 8.63 -7.15
CA VAL A 16 -21.60 9.05 -6.59
C VAL A 16 -21.09 8.01 -5.60
N LEU A 17 -21.94 7.50 -4.72
CA LEU A 17 -21.58 6.46 -3.76
C LEU A 17 -21.13 5.18 -4.48
N ILE A 18 -21.89 4.71 -5.46
CA ILE A 18 -21.57 3.49 -6.22
C ILE A 18 -20.24 3.64 -6.97
N GLU A 19 -20.05 4.73 -7.69
CA GLU A 19 -18.81 5.00 -8.43
C GLU A 19 -17.62 5.13 -7.50
N GLY A 20 -17.78 5.83 -6.37
CA GLY A 20 -16.76 5.93 -5.33
C GLY A 20 -16.36 4.57 -4.76
N LEU A 21 -17.33 3.71 -4.45
CA LEU A 21 -17.07 2.34 -3.98
C LEU A 21 -16.35 1.48 -5.02
N LYS A 22 -16.74 1.56 -6.31
CA LYS A 22 -16.02 0.88 -7.40
C LYS A 22 -14.55 1.28 -7.45
N ARG A 23 -14.27 2.56 -7.25
CA ARG A 23 -12.90 3.08 -7.20
C ARG A 23 -12.14 2.69 -5.95
N LEU A 24 -12.83 2.33 -4.86
CA LEU A 24 -12.21 1.84 -3.63
C LEU A 24 -12.02 0.31 -3.60
N GLU A 25 -12.61 -0.44 -4.53
CA GLU A 25 -12.50 -1.91 -4.55
C GLU A 25 -11.05 -2.42 -4.59
N TYR A 26 -10.11 -1.67 -5.19
CA TYR A 26 -8.70 -2.05 -5.22
C TYR A 26 -8.08 -2.18 -3.82
N ARG A 27 -8.66 -1.48 -2.84
CA ARG A 27 -8.18 -1.54 -1.45
C ARG A 27 -8.50 -2.88 -0.76
N GLY A 28 -9.37 -3.68 -1.35
CA GLY A 28 -9.81 -4.98 -0.84
C GLY A 28 -11.29 -4.95 -0.44
N TYR A 29 -12.01 -6.05 -0.67
CA TYR A 29 -13.43 -6.18 -0.37
C TYR A 29 -13.80 -7.64 -0.12
N ASP A 30 -14.77 -7.85 0.74
CA ASP A 30 -15.53 -9.11 0.88
C ASP A 30 -17.04 -8.86 0.81
N SER A 31 -17.42 -7.62 1.02
CA SER A 31 -18.81 -7.17 0.91
C SER A 31 -18.85 -5.66 0.66
N ALA A 32 -19.98 -5.19 0.13
CA ALA A 32 -20.24 -3.79 -0.12
C ALA A 32 -21.67 -3.42 0.27
N GLY A 33 -21.90 -2.15 0.61
CA GLY A 33 -23.23 -1.66 0.89
C GLY A 33 -23.33 -0.15 0.91
N ILE A 34 -24.54 0.34 0.74
CA ILE A 34 -24.91 1.75 0.85
C ILE A 34 -26.11 1.92 1.78
N ALA A 35 -26.18 3.06 2.45
CA ALA A 35 -27.36 3.52 3.15
C ALA A 35 -27.66 4.96 2.76
N VAL A 36 -28.94 5.26 2.59
CA VAL A 36 -29.43 6.57 2.19
C VAL A 36 -30.59 7.01 3.09
N VAL A 37 -30.73 8.32 3.28
CA VAL A 37 -31.89 8.90 3.99
C VAL A 37 -32.97 9.19 2.97
N THR A 38 -34.17 8.65 3.20
CA THR A 38 -35.36 8.90 2.39
C THR A 38 -36.48 9.47 3.25
N ALA A 39 -37.59 9.90 2.64
CA ALA A 39 -38.78 10.36 3.37
C ALA A 39 -39.37 9.28 4.30
N GLU A 40 -39.15 8.01 3.97
CA GLU A 40 -39.67 6.85 4.72
C GLU A 40 -38.74 6.42 5.86
N GLY A 41 -37.48 6.92 5.89
CA GLY A 41 -36.46 6.56 6.87
C GLY A 41 -35.11 6.26 6.24
N VAL A 42 -34.24 5.57 6.99
CA VAL A 42 -32.97 5.09 6.47
C VAL A 42 -33.17 3.78 5.71
N ARG A 43 -32.83 3.76 4.42
CA ARG A 43 -32.85 2.55 3.58
C ARG A 43 -31.42 2.08 3.33
N ARG A 44 -31.23 0.77 3.26
CA ARG A 44 -29.92 0.13 3.14
C ARG A 44 -29.95 -1.05 2.17
N VAL A 45 -28.89 -1.16 1.33
CA VAL A 45 -28.58 -2.36 0.54
C VAL A 45 -27.17 -2.82 0.85
N ARG A 46 -27.02 -4.14 1.05
CA ARG A 46 -25.74 -4.81 1.31
C ARG A 46 -25.64 -6.09 0.51
N ARG A 47 -24.44 -6.41 0.00
CA ARG A 47 -24.15 -7.70 -0.64
C ARG A 47 -22.76 -8.17 -0.26
N THR A 48 -22.59 -9.48 -0.13
CA THR A 48 -21.26 -10.11 -0.15
C THR A 48 -20.74 -10.11 -1.57
N GLY A 49 -19.41 -10.02 -1.75
CA GLY A 49 -18.80 -9.98 -3.06
C GLY A 49 -18.49 -8.56 -3.56
N ARG A 50 -18.55 -8.37 -4.88
CA ARG A 50 -18.13 -7.13 -5.54
C ARG A 50 -19.18 -6.01 -5.44
N VAL A 51 -18.70 -4.78 -5.61
CA VAL A 51 -19.59 -3.59 -5.65
C VAL A 51 -20.66 -3.72 -6.74
N ALA A 52 -20.35 -4.37 -7.87
CA ALA A 52 -21.32 -4.61 -8.95
C ALA A 52 -22.57 -5.40 -8.49
N GLU A 53 -22.43 -6.33 -7.55
CA GLU A 53 -23.56 -7.10 -7.00
C GLU A 53 -24.45 -6.23 -6.10
N MET A 54 -23.84 -5.34 -5.34
CA MET A 54 -24.54 -4.34 -4.53
C MET A 54 -25.22 -3.28 -5.42
N GLU A 55 -24.56 -2.83 -6.49
CA GLU A 55 -25.10 -1.90 -7.48
C GLU A 55 -26.39 -2.46 -8.10
N ALA A 56 -26.35 -3.70 -8.63
CA ALA A 56 -27.54 -4.33 -9.22
C ALA A 56 -28.70 -4.40 -8.23
N ALA A 57 -28.43 -4.64 -6.96
CA ALA A 57 -29.45 -4.64 -5.92
C ALA A 57 -29.97 -3.23 -5.60
N ALA A 58 -29.10 -2.21 -5.59
CA ALA A 58 -29.49 -0.82 -5.36
C ALA A 58 -30.36 -0.27 -6.51
N GLU A 59 -30.03 -0.63 -7.76
CA GLU A 59 -30.83 -0.30 -8.94
C GLU A 59 -32.23 -0.93 -8.88
N ALA A 60 -32.32 -2.19 -8.48
CA ALA A 60 -33.60 -2.88 -8.31
C ALA A 60 -34.52 -2.24 -7.24
N GLU A 61 -33.92 -1.66 -6.21
CA GLU A 61 -34.58 -0.96 -5.11
C GLU A 61 -34.92 0.51 -5.46
N HIS A 62 -34.47 1.02 -6.60
CA HIS A 62 -34.68 2.40 -7.05
C HIS A 62 -34.33 3.45 -6.00
N PHE A 63 -33.14 3.34 -5.38
CA PHE A 63 -32.67 4.33 -4.42
C PHE A 63 -32.44 5.68 -5.09
N VAL A 64 -33.01 6.73 -4.52
CA VAL A 64 -32.77 8.14 -4.86
C VAL A 64 -32.69 8.91 -3.55
N SER A 65 -31.64 9.65 -3.33
CA SER A 65 -31.47 10.47 -2.12
C SER A 65 -30.44 11.56 -2.31
N SER A 66 -30.56 12.62 -1.54
CA SER A 66 -29.58 13.71 -1.44
C SER A 66 -28.55 13.52 -0.31
N LEU A 67 -28.68 12.46 0.50
CA LEU A 67 -27.78 12.14 1.61
C LEU A 67 -27.57 10.63 1.72
N GLY A 68 -26.34 10.18 1.67
CA GLY A 68 -26.01 8.78 1.80
C GLY A 68 -24.56 8.50 2.15
N ILE A 69 -24.31 7.27 2.61
CA ILE A 69 -23.00 6.71 2.92
C ILE A 69 -22.84 5.33 2.30
N GLY A 70 -21.64 4.98 1.93
CA GLY A 70 -21.30 3.69 1.33
C GLY A 70 -19.99 3.13 1.86
N HIS A 71 -19.85 1.81 1.75
CA HIS A 71 -18.72 1.10 2.30
C HIS A 71 -18.36 -0.14 1.48
N THR A 72 -17.04 -0.39 1.29
CA THR A 72 -16.49 -1.70 0.95
C THR A 72 -15.82 -2.28 2.17
N ARG A 73 -16.24 -3.48 2.61
CA ARG A 73 -15.75 -4.11 3.83
C ARG A 73 -14.62 -5.10 3.53
N TRP A 74 -13.64 -5.11 4.41
CA TRP A 74 -12.67 -6.17 4.60
C TRP A 74 -12.84 -6.71 6.03
N ALA A 75 -13.27 -7.97 6.17
CA ALA A 75 -13.64 -8.51 7.46
C ALA A 75 -12.46 -8.59 8.42
N THR A 76 -12.59 -7.94 9.57
CA THR A 76 -11.72 -8.07 10.75
C THR A 76 -12.45 -8.81 11.87
N HIS A 77 -13.74 -8.55 12.05
CA HIS A 77 -14.63 -9.17 13.05
C HIS A 77 -15.88 -9.73 12.40
N GLY A 78 -16.23 -10.97 12.74
CA GLY A 78 -17.38 -11.68 12.19
C GLY A 78 -17.15 -12.24 10.78
N GLY A 79 -17.95 -13.22 10.39
CA GLY A 79 -17.86 -13.87 9.07
C GLY A 79 -18.23 -12.97 7.91
N VAL A 80 -17.90 -13.41 6.68
CA VAL A 80 -18.31 -12.74 5.44
C VAL A 80 -19.77 -13.09 5.17
N THR A 81 -20.67 -12.25 5.66
CA THR A 81 -22.13 -12.37 5.50
C THR A 81 -22.75 -11.01 5.26
N GLU A 82 -23.94 -10.96 4.65
CA GLU A 82 -24.66 -9.68 4.48
C GLU A 82 -25.00 -9.04 5.83
N GLY A 83 -25.26 -9.83 6.88
CA GLY A 83 -25.51 -9.33 8.24
C GLY A 83 -24.35 -8.54 8.81
N ASN A 84 -23.13 -8.92 8.48
CA ASN A 84 -21.90 -8.29 8.93
C ASN A 84 -21.37 -7.20 7.97
N ALA A 85 -21.96 -7.04 6.78
CA ALA A 85 -21.61 -5.98 5.85
C ALA A 85 -22.10 -4.61 6.34
N HIS A 86 -21.33 -3.56 6.06
CA HIS A 86 -21.72 -2.18 6.33
C HIS A 86 -22.66 -1.64 5.23
N PRO A 87 -23.42 -0.58 5.49
CA PRO A 87 -23.59 0.18 6.75
C PRO A 87 -24.39 -0.57 7.81
N HIS A 88 -24.09 -0.31 9.10
CA HIS A 88 -24.92 -0.75 10.22
C HIS A 88 -25.97 0.30 10.56
N ILE A 89 -27.14 -0.16 10.99
CA ILE A 89 -28.27 0.71 11.32
C ILE A 89 -28.67 0.50 12.78
N SER A 90 -28.93 1.60 13.50
CA SER A 90 -29.53 1.57 14.83
C SER A 90 -30.98 2.07 14.77
N HIS A 91 -31.92 1.25 15.27
CA HIS A 91 -33.36 1.54 15.39
C HIS A 91 -34.05 2.05 14.10
N GLY A 92 -33.51 1.76 12.91
CA GLY A 92 -34.04 2.25 11.63
C GLY A 92 -33.88 3.78 11.43
N GLU A 93 -33.13 4.45 12.30
CA GLU A 93 -33.02 5.90 12.32
C GLU A 93 -31.64 6.42 11.93
N LEU A 94 -30.57 5.73 12.36
CA LEU A 94 -29.20 6.15 12.17
C LEU A 94 -28.42 5.07 11.42
N ALA A 95 -27.69 5.44 10.37
CA ALA A 95 -26.76 4.55 9.67
C ALA A 95 -25.31 5.02 9.83
N LEU A 96 -24.41 4.03 9.90
CA LEU A 96 -23.00 4.24 10.14
C LEU A 96 -22.13 3.31 9.30
N VAL A 97 -21.00 3.83 8.81
CA VAL A 97 -19.89 3.07 8.22
C VAL A 97 -18.61 3.33 9.01
N HIS A 98 -17.74 2.34 9.08
CA HIS A 98 -16.54 2.36 9.88
C HIS A 98 -15.41 1.59 9.21
N ASN A 99 -14.23 2.22 9.15
CA ASN A 99 -12.94 1.57 8.90
C ASN A 99 -12.17 1.57 10.20
N GLY A 100 -11.64 0.44 10.62
CA GLY A 100 -10.84 0.33 11.83
C GLY A 100 -11.20 -0.89 12.68
N ILE A 101 -10.74 -0.87 13.92
CA ILE A 101 -11.02 -1.88 14.95
C ILE A 101 -11.28 -1.15 16.26
N ILE A 102 -12.37 -1.49 16.94
CA ILE A 102 -12.69 -1.00 18.28
C ILE A 102 -12.33 -2.08 19.29
N GLU A 103 -11.27 -1.87 20.04
CA GLU A 103 -10.68 -2.85 20.94
C GLU A 103 -11.59 -3.16 22.14
N ASN A 104 -12.28 -2.15 22.67
CA ASN A 104 -13.21 -2.30 23.82
C ASN A 104 -14.66 -2.62 23.40
N HIS A 105 -14.88 -3.12 22.17
CA HIS A 105 -16.22 -3.34 21.63
C HIS A 105 -17.06 -4.34 22.43
N GLU A 106 -16.46 -5.39 23.03
CA GLU A 106 -17.20 -6.37 23.84
C GLU A 106 -17.78 -5.72 25.10
N GLN A 107 -16.99 -4.91 25.81
CA GLN A 107 -17.45 -4.16 26.99
C GLN A 107 -18.61 -3.22 26.65
N GLN A 108 -18.50 -2.49 25.55
CA GLN A 108 -19.55 -1.58 25.10
C GLN A 108 -20.81 -2.36 24.65
N ARG A 109 -20.65 -3.50 24.01
CA ARG A 109 -21.74 -4.39 23.59
C ARG A 109 -22.55 -4.87 24.81
N GLU A 110 -21.90 -5.38 25.85
CA GLU A 110 -22.55 -5.82 27.09
C GLU A 110 -23.35 -4.68 27.74
N ARG A 111 -22.76 -3.49 27.82
CA ARG A 111 -23.44 -2.28 28.33
C ARG A 111 -24.68 -1.91 27.52
N LEU A 112 -24.59 -1.90 26.21
CA LEU A 112 -25.70 -1.56 25.33
C LEU A 112 -26.81 -2.61 25.35
N ILE A 113 -26.50 -3.88 25.48
CA ILE A 113 -27.49 -4.95 25.70
C ILE A 113 -28.25 -4.71 27.02
N ALA A 114 -27.55 -4.32 28.09
CA ALA A 114 -28.18 -3.98 29.37
C ALA A 114 -29.10 -2.75 29.28
N LEU A 115 -28.85 -1.85 28.30
CA LEU A 115 -29.69 -0.70 27.97
C LEU A 115 -30.83 -1.02 26.99
N GLY A 116 -30.98 -2.30 26.59
CA GLY A 116 -32.07 -2.76 25.73
C GLY A 116 -31.78 -2.76 24.22
N TYR A 117 -30.52 -2.55 23.82
CA TYR A 117 -30.12 -2.66 22.41
C TYR A 117 -30.00 -4.12 21.99
N THR A 118 -30.44 -4.42 20.79
CA THR A 118 -30.30 -5.74 20.15
C THR A 118 -29.30 -5.65 19.01
N PHE A 119 -28.40 -6.63 18.94
CA PHE A 119 -27.35 -6.69 17.93
C PHE A 119 -27.70 -7.70 16.84
N GLU A 120 -27.61 -7.27 15.58
CA GLU A 120 -27.88 -8.10 14.41
C GLU A 120 -26.59 -8.69 13.81
N SER A 121 -25.43 -8.07 14.11
CA SER A 121 -24.14 -8.46 13.55
C SER A 121 -23.13 -8.92 14.64
N GLN A 122 -22.06 -9.51 14.15
CA GLN A 122 -20.91 -9.92 14.93
C GLN A 122 -19.78 -8.87 14.90
N THR A 123 -20.04 -7.68 14.30
CA THR A 123 -19.01 -6.67 14.11
C THR A 123 -18.85 -5.79 15.35
N ASP A 124 -17.67 -5.25 15.52
CA ASP A 124 -17.36 -4.18 16.46
C ASP A 124 -18.07 -2.86 16.09
N THR A 125 -18.32 -2.64 14.80
CA THR A 125 -18.94 -1.42 14.25
C THR A 125 -20.37 -1.18 14.73
N GLU A 126 -21.17 -2.22 14.90
CA GLU A 126 -22.58 -2.05 15.33
C GLU A 126 -22.67 -1.43 16.73
N VAL A 127 -21.66 -1.65 17.57
CA VAL A 127 -21.51 -1.00 18.88
C VAL A 127 -21.51 0.52 18.73
N ILE A 128 -20.75 1.04 17.75
CA ILE A 128 -20.64 2.50 17.52
C ILE A 128 -22.00 3.07 17.12
N ALA A 129 -22.73 2.39 16.21
CA ALA A 129 -24.04 2.84 15.76
C ALA A 129 -25.04 2.94 16.93
N HIS A 130 -25.06 1.93 17.81
CA HIS A 130 -25.92 1.93 18.99
C HIS A 130 -25.50 2.96 20.03
N LEU A 131 -24.21 3.17 20.22
CA LEU A 131 -23.68 4.15 21.19
C LEU A 131 -24.06 5.58 20.77
N ILE A 132 -23.87 5.94 19.48
CA ILE A 132 -24.28 7.25 18.96
C ILE A 132 -25.81 7.41 19.07
N HIS A 133 -26.59 6.39 18.70
CA HIS A 133 -28.04 6.41 18.85
C HIS A 133 -28.47 6.64 20.32
N HIS A 134 -27.78 6.02 21.27
CA HIS A 134 -28.05 6.17 22.70
C HIS A 134 -27.95 7.64 23.14
N TYR A 135 -26.88 8.35 22.75
CA TYR A 135 -26.75 9.77 23.06
C TYR A 135 -27.73 10.66 22.29
N ARG A 136 -28.06 10.30 21.04
CA ARG A 136 -29.11 10.95 20.26
C ARG A 136 -30.47 10.84 20.96
N ALA A 137 -30.81 9.69 21.50
CA ALA A 137 -32.04 9.46 22.23
C ALA A 137 -32.15 10.27 23.52
N GLN A 138 -31.01 10.68 24.11
CA GLN A 138 -30.92 11.58 25.27
C GLN A 138 -31.01 13.08 24.88
N GLY A 139 -31.18 13.42 23.61
CA GLY A 139 -31.36 14.79 23.12
C GLY A 139 -30.09 15.48 22.63
N ALA A 140 -28.96 14.77 22.50
CA ALA A 140 -27.75 15.33 21.90
C ALA A 140 -27.95 15.64 20.41
N THR A 141 -27.25 16.65 19.86
CA THR A 141 -27.14 16.84 18.40
C THR A 141 -26.43 15.65 17.76
N LEU A 142 -26.51 15.46 16.43
CA LEU A 142 -25.82 14.34 15.78
C LEU A 142 -24.30 14.41 15.99
N LEU A 143 -23.71 15.61 15.82
CA LEU A 143 -22.29 15.84 16.10
C LEU A 143 -21.96 15.59 17.58
N GLY A 144 -22.74 16.14 18.52
CA GLY A 144 -22.51 15.96 19.96
C GLY A 144 -22.62 14.50 20.41
N ALA A 145 -23.52 13.72 19.82
CA ALA A 145 -23.63 12.28 20.06
C ALA A 145 -22.41 11.52 19.53
N LEU A 146 -21.91 11.86 18.34
CA LEU A 146 -20.67 11.30 17.79
C LEU A 146 -19.49 11.65 18.68
N GLN A 147 -19.28 12.93 19.03
CA GLN A 147 -18.18 13.38 19.88
C GLN A 147 -18.19 12.71 21.28
N THR A 148 -19.36 12.46 21.82
CA THR A 148 -19.48 11.74 23.11
C THR A 148 -19.13 10.28 22.94
N ALA A 149 -19.64 9.65 21.90
CA ALA A 149 -19.40 8.24 21.62
C ALA A 149 -17.91 7.93 21.38
N VAL A 150 -17.21 8.73 20.56
CA VAL A 150 -15.80 8.48 20.23
C VAL A 150 -14.84 8.62 21.43
N ARG A 151 -15.23 9.36 22.46
CA ARG A 151 -14.45 9.46 23.72
C ARG A 151 -14.51 8.18 24.56
N GLU A 152 -15.45 7.29 24.29
CA GLU A 152 -15.62 6.02 24.99
C GLU A 152 -15.05 4.83 24.20
N LEU A 153 -14.55 5.08 22.96
CA LEU A 153 -13.99 4.05 22.10
C LEU A 153 -12.48 3.98 22.28
N ASP A 154 -11.97 2.77 22.44
CA ASP A 154 -10.55 2.47 22.38
C ASP A 154 -10.27 1.81 21.01
N GLY A 155 -9.22 2.26 20.31
CA GLY A 155 -8.83 1.70 19.02
C GLY A 155 -8.76 2.71 17.88
N ALA A 156 -8.65 2.21 16.65
CA ALA A 156 -8.55 3.02 15.44
C ALA A 156 -9.88 3.05 14.69
N TYR A 157 -10.28 4.24 14.20
CA TYR A 157 -11.52 4.40 13.45
C TYR A 157 -11.47 5.54 12.44
N ALA A 158 -12.18 5.33 11.33
CA ALA A 158 -12.72 6.37 10.47
C ALA A 158 -14.22 6.09 10.31
N ILE A 159 -15.05 7.05 10.68
CA ILE A 159 -16.51 6.88 10.83
C ILE A 159 -17.23 7.93 9.99
N ALA A 160 -18.30 7.53 9.29
CA ALA A 160 -19.28 8.45 8.73
C ALA A 160 -20.69 8.03 9.15
N VAL A 161 -21.53 9.01 9.52
CA VAL A 161 -22.83 8.81 10.11
C VAL A 161 -23.87 9.71 9.46
N ILE A 162 -25.05 9.14 9.18
CA ILE A 162 -26.25 9.84 8.74
C ILE A 162 -27.42 9.48 9.66
N ASP A 163 -28.34 10.43 9.88
CA ASP A 163 -29.50 10.25 10.75
C ASP A 163 -30.77 10.80 10.06
N ARG A 164 -31.85 10.00 10.01
CA ARG A 164 -33.13 10.44 9.42
C ARG A 164 -33.73 11.66 10.12
N ARG A 165 -33.40 11.88 11.39
CA ARG A 165 -33.87 13.04 12.17
C ARG A 165 -33.15 14.33 11.79
N ASP A 166 -32.04 14.22 11.06
CA ASP A 166 -31.23 15.34 10.62
C ASP A 166 -30.75 15.15 9.15
N PRO A 167 -31.70 15.12 8.17
CA PRO A 167 -31.40 14.77 6.79
C PRO A 167 -30.55 15.79 6.03
N GLU A 168 -30.27 16.93 6.65
CA GLU A 168 -29.45 18.00 6.09
C GLU A 168 -27.98 17.94 6.59
N ARG A 169 -27.62 16.88 7.33
CA ARG A 169 -26.27 16.73 7.93
C ARG A 169 -25.72 15.34 7.81
N MET A 170 -24.41 15.30 7.61
CA MET A 170 -23.57 14.14 7.77
C MET A 170 -22.46 14.49 8.76
N VAL A 171 -22.09 13.58 9.65
CA VAL A 171 -20.98 13.77 10.57
C VAL A 171 -19.94 12.66 10.41
N ALA A 172 -18.70 13.00 10.72
CA ALA A 172 -17.57 12.09 10.59
C ALA A 172 -16.60 12.22 11.76
N ALA A 173 -15.85 11.18 12.04
CA ALA A 173 -14.77 11.16 13.04
C ALA A 173 -13.59 10.34 12.55
N ARG A 174 -12.38 10.74 12.96
CA ARG A 174 -11.14 10.07 12.59
C ARG A 174 -10.21 9.86 13.78
N MET A 175 -9.67 8.63 13.89
CA MET A 175 -8.56 8.26 14.77
C MET A 175 -7.82 7.08 14.13
N GLY A 176 -6.53 7.22 13.82
CA GLY A 176 -5.70 6.15 13.26
C GLY A 176 -5.95 5.84 11.78
N CYS A 177 -7.22 5.69 11.35
CA CYS A 177 -7.56 5.39 9.96
C CYS A 177 -7.71 6.66 9.10
N PRO A 178 -7.36 6.65 7.78
CA PRO A 178 -7.48 7.82 6.93
C PRO A 178 -8.93 8.20 6.65
N LEU A 179 -9.22 9.50 6.74
CA LEU A 179 -10.51 10.09 6.36
C LEU A 179 -10.29 11.54 5.90
N LEU A 180 -11.00 11.94 4.86
CA LEU A 180 -10.96 13.28 4.31
C LEU A 180 -12.36 13.81 3.98
N VAL A 181 -12.47 15.11 3.88
CA VAL A 181 -13.65 15.83 3.41
C VAL A 181 -13.38 16.34 2.00
N GLY A 182 -14.32 16.12 1.07
CA GLY A 182 -14.31 16.73 -0.25
C GLY A 182 -15.24 17.95 -0.29
N LEU A 183 -14.74 19.06 -0.84
CA LEU A 183 -15.48 20.32 -0.95
C LEU A 183 -15.99 20.48 -2.38
N GLY A 184 -17.30 20.49 -2.55
CA GLY A 184 -17.99 20.74 -3.82
C GLY A 184 -18.71 22.08 -3.86
N ASP A 185 -19.50 22.32 -4.91
CA ASP A 185 -20.35 23.47 -5.04
C ASP A 185 -21.81 23.03 -4.85
N GLY A 186 -22.42 23.37 -3.72
CA GLY A 186 -23.73 22.86 -3.31
C GLY A 186 -23.73 21.38 -2.89
N GLU A 187 -22.56 20.80 -2.70
CA GLU A 187 -22.36 19.41 -2.28
C GLU A 187 -21.06 19.23 -1.51
N ASN A 188 -21.04 18.31 -0.55
CA ASN A 188 -19.84 17.94 0.19
C ASN A 188 -19.76 16.43 0.39
N PHE A 189 -18.54 15.93 0.60
CA PHE A 189 -18.22 14.51 0.58
C PHE A 189 -17.36 14.10 1.78
N ILE A 190 -17.48 12.84 2.17
CA ILE A 190 -16.54 12.13 3.04
C ILE A 190 -15.95 10.98 2.24
N ALA A 191 -14.64 10.78 2.34
CA ALA A 191 -14.00 9.63 1.73
C ALA A 191 -12.79 9.15 2.54
N SER A 192 -12.51 7.87 2.48
CA SER A 192 -11.25 7.31 3.01
C SER A 192 -10.07 7.45 2.04
N ASP A 193 -10.33 7.86 0.79
CA ASP A 193 -9.34 8.07 -0.25
C ASP A 193 -9.88 9.06 -1.29
N VAL A 194 -9.02 9.95 -1.78
CA VAL A 194 -9.39 10.98 -2.77
C VAL A 194 -9.96 10.37 -4.05
N SER A 195 -9.47 9.19 -4.47
CA SER A 195 -9.92 8.50 -5.68
C SER A 195 -11.43 8.24 -5.70
N ALA A 196 -12.07 8.07 -4.53
CA ALA A 196 -13.50 7.83 -4.43
C ALA A 196 -14.35 9.02 -4.91
N ILE A 197 -13.86 10.25 -4.72
CA ILE A 197 -14.61 11.48 -4.98
C ILE A 197 -14.00 12.36 -6.07
N ILE A 198 -12.90 11.92 -6.70
CA ILE A 198 -12.13 12.70 -7.68
C ILE A 198 -12.95 13.14 -8.91
N SER A 199 -14.02 12.41 -9.25
CA SER A 199 -14.95 12.80 -10.32
C SER A 199 -15.88 13.96 -9.93
N SER A 200 -16.09 14.19 -8.64
CA SER A 200 -16.95 15.23 -8.11
C SER A 200 -16.15 16.45 -7.66
N THR A 201 -15.03 16.24 -6.97
CA THR A 201 -14.16 17.34 -6.53
C THR A 201 -12.72 16.91 -6.37
N ARG A 202 -11.81 17.88 -6.58
CA ARG A 202 -10.37 17.76 -6.26
C ARG A 202 -9.98 18.55 -5.02
N ARG A 203 -10.89 19.35 -4.49
CA ARG A 203 -10.69 20.16 -3.29
C ARG A 203 -10.96 19.32 -2.07
N VAL A 204 -9.95 19.08 -1.24
CA VAL A 204 -10.05 18.18 -0.09
C VAL A 204 -9.45 18.79 1.18
N ILE A 205 -9.99 18.39 2.32
CA ILE A 205 -9.44 18.66 3.66
C ILE A 205 -9.12 17.30 4.28
N PHE A 206 -7.86 17.06 4.64
CA PHE A 206 -7.48 15.86 5.38
C PHE A 206 -7.76 16.07 6.87
N LEU A 207 -8.56 15.20 7.48
CA LEU A 207 -8.79 15.23 8.91
C LEU A 207 -7.54 14.76 9.65
N GLU A 208 -7.26 15.35 10.80
CA GLU A 208 -6.17 14.96 11.70
C GLU A 208 -6.65 14.00 12.79
N GLU A 209 -5.71 13.50 13.61
CA GLU A 209 -6.01 12.57 14.69
C GLU A 209 -6.96 13.18 15.72
N GLY A 210 -8.10 12.54 15.98
CA GLY A 210 -9.12 12.98 16.90
C GLY A 210 -10.11 14.00 16.31
N ASP A 211 -9.95 14.39 15.03
CA ASP A 211 -10.88 15.32 14.40
C ASP A 211 -12.27 14.70 14.24
N THR A 212 -13.28 15.56 14.45
CA THR A 212 -14.65 15.32 14.04
C THR A 212 -15.09 16.39 13.03
N ALA A 213 -15.99 16.03 12.11
CA ALA A 213 -16.48 16.96 11.10
C ALA A 213 -18.00 16.91 11.00
N GLU A 214 -18.62 18.08 10.76
CA GLU A 214 -20.02 18.22 10.39
C GLU A 214 -20.10 18.81 8.98
N LEU A 215 -20.83 18.13 8.11
CA LEU A 215 -21.04 18.51 6.71
C LEU A 215 -22.50 18.78 6.45
N THR A 216 -22.77 19.91 5.79
CA THR A 216 -24.03 20.22 5.13
C THR A 216 -23.77 20.41 3.64
N ARG A 217 -24.80 20.65 2.82
CA ARG A 217 -24.59 21.00 1.39
C ARG A 217 -23.75 22.28 1.21
N ALA A 218 -23.91 23.23 2.13
CA ALA A 218 -23.35 24.57 2.01
C ALA A 218 -22.07 24.78 2.82
N SER A 219 -21.77 23.94 3.81
CA SER A 219 -20.68 24.18 4.76
C SER A 219 -20.06 22.91 5.30
N VAL A 220 -18.79 23.03 5.68
CA VAL A 220 -18.02 22.04 6.42
C VAL A 220 -17.45 22.69 7.65
N GLN A 221 -17.58 22.06 8.80
CA GLN A 221 -16.94 22.47 10.05
C GLN A 221 -16.15 21.30 10.63
N VAL A 222 -14.91 21.56 11.01
CA VAL A 222 -14.02 20.57 11.64
C VAL A 222 -13.78 20.97 13.08
N PHE A 223 -13.72 19.99 13.96
CA PHE A 223 -13.50 20.16 15.40
C PHE A 223 -12.36 19.23 15.84
N ASP A 224 -11.51 19.72 16.71
CA ASP A 224 -10.41 18.95 17.30
C ASP A 224 -10.91 17.89 18.32
N VAL A 225 -9.98 17.16 18.92
CA VAL A 225 -10.25 16.11 19.92
C VAL A 225 -10.99 16.66 21.16
N ASP A 226 -10.82 17.93 21.49
CA ASP A 226 -11.49 18.60 22.61
C ASP A 226 -12.89 19.11 22.22
N GLY A 227 -13.23 19.09 20.93
CA GLY A 227 -14.50 19.59 20.39
C GLY A 227 -14.47 21.09 20.06
N ASN A 228 -13.30 21.71 19.98
CA ASN A 228 -13.17 23.09 19.55
C ASN A 228 -13.18 23.18 18.02
N PRO A 229 -13.86 24.17 17.43
CA PRO A 229 -13.80 24.38 15.99
C PRO A 229 -12.38 24.75 15.56
N VAL A 230 -11.87 24.06 14.53
CA VAL A 230 -10.52 24.25 13.99
C VAL A 230 -10.59 24.43 12.47
N GLN A 231 -9.64 25.17 11.95
CA GLN A 231 -9.44 25.28 10.51
C GLN A 231 -8.34 24.33 10.09
N ARG A 232 -8.63 23.50 9.08
CA ARG A 232 -7.67 22.61 8.41
C ARG A 232 -7.39 23.12 7.01
N ASP A 233 -6.17 22.88 6.52
CA ASP A 233 -5.77 23.35 5.21
C ASP A 233 -6.56 22.64 4.10
N GLU A 234 -6.99 23.42 3.12
CA GLU A 234 -7.58 22.90 1.89
C GLU A 234 -6.46 22.57 0.90
N HIS A 235 -6.54 21.37 0.31
CA HIS A 235 -5.60 20.88 -0.68
C HIS A 235 -6.30 20.65 -2.02
N LEU A 236 -5.61 20.96 -3.12
CA LEU A 236 -6.04 20.60 -4.45
C LEU A 236 -5.33 19.32 -4.89
N SER A 237 -6.04 18.22 -4.95
CA SER A 237 -5.46 16.92 -5.31
C SER A 237 -4.91 16.92 -6.73
N ASP A 238 -3.71 16.37 -6.91
CA ASP A 238 -3.05 16.16 -8.20
C ASP A 238 -3.43 14.83 -8.87
N VAL A 239 -4.25 14.00 -8.24
CA VAL A 239 -4.75 12.74 -8.81
C VAL A 239 -5.56 13.05 -10.06
N SER A 240 -5.18 12.44 -11.20
CA SER A 240 -5.91 12.59 -12.46
C SER A 240 -6.77 11.34 -12.72
N LEU A 241 -7.98 11.54 -13.29
CA LEU A 241 -8.84 10.42 -13.71
C LEU A 241 -8.14 9.49 -14.70
N ALA A 242 -7.37 10.05 -15.64
CA ALA A 242 -6.63 9.29 -16.64
C ALA A 242 -5.59 8.33 -16.01
N SER A 243 -5.05 8.67 -14.84
CA SER A 243 -4.12 7.77 -14.12
C SER A 243 -4.80 6.53 -13.54
N LEU A 244 -6.11 6.60 -13.32
CA LEU A 244 -6.95 5.52 -12.79
C LEU A 244 -7.58 4.66 -13.89
N GLU A 245 -7.40 4.99 -15.17
CA GLU A 245 -7.92 4.24 -16.29
C GLU A 245 -6.95 3.12 -16.72
N LEU A 246 -7.50 1.99 -17.15
CA LEU A 246 -6.73 0.82 -17.58
C LEU A 246 -5.95 1.07 -18.88
N GLY A 247 -6.48 1.92 -19.77
CA GLY A 247 -5.90 2.19 -21.08
C GLY A 247 -5.89 0.95 -21.99
N PRO A 248 -4.81 0.70 -22.75
CA PRO A 248 -4.73 -0.43 -23.68
C PRO A 248 -4.40 -1.77 -23.01
N TYR A 249 -4.19 -1.79 -21.72
CA TYR A 249 -3.78 -2.98 -20.97
C TYR A 249 -4.98 -3.83 -20.54
N ARG A 250 -4.74 -5.11 -20.32
CA ARG A 250 -5.78 -6.04 -19.85
C ARG A 250 -6.02 -5.97 -18.35
N HIS A 251 -4.98 -5.58 -17.58
CA HIS A 251 -4.97 -5.54 -16.12
C HIS A 251 -4.15 -4.35 -15.64
N PHE A 252 -4.47 -3.83 -14.46
CA PHE A 252 -3.68 -2.76 -13.84
C PHE A 252 -2.25 -3.19 -13.56
N MET A 253 -2.04 -4.40 -13.04
CA MET A 253 -0.68 -4.92 -12.83
C MET A 253 0.14 -4.93 -14.11
N GLN A 254 -0.45 -5.32 -15.27
CA GLN A 254 0.24 -5.24 -16.55
C GLN A 254 0.62 -3.81 -16.89
N LYS A 255 -0.32 -2.87 -16.79
CA LYS A 255 -0.08 -1.45 -17.01
C LYS A 255 1.08 -0.96 -16.14
N GLU A 256 1.05 -1.28 -14.86
CA GLU A 256 2.02 -0.84 -13.87
C GLU A 256 3.42 -1.45 -14.08
N ILE A 257 3.51 -2.69 -14.55
CA ILE A 257 4.76 -3.31 -14.98
C ILE A 257 5.35 -2.55 -16.19
N HIS A 258 4.51 -2.19 -17.17
CA HIS A 258 4.95 -1.49 -18.38
C HIS A 258 5.20 0.02 -18.15
N GLU A 259 4.63 0.62 -17.12
CA GLU A 259 4.89 2.01 -16.74
C GLU A 259 6.24 2.22 -16.03
N GLN A 260 6.94 1.18 -15.62
CA GLN A 260 8.17 1.29 -14.83
C GLN A 260 9.26 2.16 -15.46
N PRO A 261 9.54 2.14 -16.78
CA PRO A 261 10.51 3.05 -17.36
C PRO A 261 10.17 4.52 -17.12
N ARG A 262 8.90 4.89 -17.32
CA ARG A 262 8.40 6.24 -17.07
C ARG A 262 8.42 6.57 -15.57
N ALA A 263 7.92 5.68 -14.71
CA ALA A 263 7.89 5.89 -13.27
C ALA A 263 9.30 6.11 -12.69
N ILE A 264 10.31 5.40 -13.19
CA ILE A 264 11.72 5.59 -12.82
C ILE A 264 12.20 6.97 -13.29
N ALA A 265 11.91 7.37 -14.54
CA ALA A 265 12.28 8.69 -15.05
C ALA A 265 11.67 9.82 -14.20
N ASP A 266 10.38 9.72 -13.87
CA ASP A 266 9.67 10.67 -13.01
C ASP A 266 10.25 10.72 -11.59
N THR A 267 10.67 9.56 -11.05
CA THR A 267 11.32 9.46 -9.73
C THR A 267 12.64 10.21 -9.66
N ILE A 268 13.45 10.15 -10.72
CA ILE A 268 14.77 10.79 -10.77
C ILE A 268 14.77 12.19 -11.38
N GLU A 269 13.63 12.70 -11.82
CA GLU A 269 13.53 14.00 -12.52
C GLU A 269 14.26 15.13 -11.79
N ALA A 270 13.98 15.31 -10.50
CA ALA A 270 14.61 16.34 -9.68
C ALA A 270 16.13 16.13 -9.52
N LEU A 271 16.58 14.87 -9.39
CA LEU A 271 17.99 14.52 -9.33
C LEU A 271 18.71 14.88 -10.65
N ILE A 272 18.11 14.51 -11.78
CA ILE A 272 18.68 14.80 -13.10
C ILE A 272 18.69 16.30 -13.38
N GLY A 273 17.63 17.03 -12.97
CA GLY A 273 17.58 18.49 -13.06
C GLY A 273 18.66 19.18 -12.21
N ALA A 274 18.95 18.68 -11.02
CA ALA A 274 20.03 19.17 -10.17
C ALA A 274 21.43 18.78 -10.67
N ASN A 275 21.50 17.73 -11.50
CA ASN A 275 22.73 17.12 -12.00
C ASN A 275 23.75 16.78 -10.89
N ALA A 276 23.28 16.46 -9.69
CA ALA A 276 24.09 16.14 -8.54
C ALA A 276 23.28 15.40 -7.45
N PHE A 277 23.93 14.49 -6.74
CA PHE A 277 23.37 13.96 -5.50
C PHE A 277 23.49 15.03 -4.41
N THR A 278 22.36 15.54 -3.96
CA THR A 278 22.29 16.63 -2.99
C THR A 278 21.23 16.36 -1.90
N PRO A 279 21.48 16.70 -0.64
CA PRO A 279 20.50 16.60 0.44
C PRO A 279 19.18 17.33 0.15
N ALA A 280 19.22 18.43 -0.61
CA ALA A 280 18.03 19.21 -0.96
C ALA A 280 16.91 18.39 -1.63
N LEU A 281 17.23 17.25 -2.24
CA LEU A 281 16.25 16.31 -2.80
C LEU A 281 15.29 15.74 -1.76
N PHE A 282 15.67 15.74 -0.48
CA PHE A 282 14.92 15.12 0.61
C PHE A 282 14.20 16.15 1.51
N GLY A 283 14.32 17.44 1.21
CA GLY A 283 13.67 18.52 1.95
C GLY A 283 14.62 19.63 2.39
N ILE A 284 14.05 20.72 2.92
CA ILE A 284 14.80 21.95 3.28
C ILE A 284 15.85 21.66 4.38
N ASP A 285 15.49 20.86 5.37
CA ASP A 285 16.35 20.54 6.52
C ASP A 285 17.33 19.40 6.27
N ALA A 286 17.31 18.81 5.07
CA ALA A 286 17.99 17.53 4.81
C ALA A 286 19.50 17.58 5.06
N GLN A 287 20.16 18.70 4.78
CA GLN A 287 21.60 18.85 5.08
C GLN A 287 21.88 18.61 6.56
N SER A 288 21.12 19.22 7.46
CA SER A 288 21.32 19.11 8.91
C SER A 288 20.93 17.73 9.47
N VAL A 289 19.91 17.10 8.88
CA VAL A 289 19.41 15.79 9.32
C VAL A 289 20.34 14.67 8.88
N LEU A 290 20.84 14.72 7.63
CA LEU A 290 21.66 13.66 7.03
C LEU A 290 23.15 13.78 7.38
N GLN A 291 23.59 14.96 7.79
CA GLN A 291 24.95 15.17 8.26
C GLN A 291 25.18 14.41 9.56
N ASP A 292 26.35 13.81 9.75
CA ASP A 292 26.80 13.13 10.97
C ASP A 292 25.96 11.93 11.44
N ILE A 293 25.12 11.36 10.58
CA ILE A 293 24.49 10.08 10.90
C ILE A 293 25.55 8.98 10.96
N ASP A 294 25.41 8.02 11.88
CA ASP A 294 26.35 6.91 12.05
C ASP A 294 25.73 5.54 11.71
N SER A 295 24.41 5.49 11.55
CA SER A 295 23.69 4.29 11.18
C SER A 295 22.35 4.63 10.50
N VAL A 296 21.78 3.65 9.80
CA VAL A 296 20.45 3.75 9.20
C VAL A 296 19.57 2.62 9.72
N GLN A 297 18.34 2.93 10.09
CA GLN A 297 17.28 1.98 10.39
C GLN A 297 16.18 2.13 9.34
N ILE A 298 15.90 1.08 8.57
CA ILE A 298 14.81 1.05 7.60
C ILE A 298 13.65 0.26 8.20
N LEU A 299 12.44 0.86 8.18
CA LEU A 299 11.21 0.27 8.69
C LEU A 299 10.19 0.16 7.57
N ALA A 300 9.72 -1.04 7.29
CA ALA A 300 8.79 -1.30 6.19
C ALA A 300 8.08 -2.65 6.35
N CYS A 301 7.07 -2.89 5.50
CA CYS A 301 6.35 -4.15 5.38
C CYS A 301 6.41 -4.69 3.95
N GLY A 302 6.31 -6.01 3.77
CA GLY A 302 6.15 -6.69 2.47
C GLY A 302 7.19 -6.30 1.43
N THR A 303 6.73 -5.94 0.23
CA THR A 303 7.56 -5.49 -0.89
C THR A 303 8.52 -4.34 -0.52
N SER A 304 8.05 -3.36 0.24
CA SER A 304 8.87 -2.24 0.71
C SER A 304 10.00 -2.71 1.66
N TYR A 305 9.75 -3.72 2.49
CA TYR A 305 10.80 -4.33 3.33
C TYR A 305 11.91 -4.95 2.46
N TYR A 306 11.56 -5.61 1.35
CA TYR A 306 12.57 -6.17 0.42
C TYR A 306 13.36 -5.09 -0.33
N ALA A 307 12.73 -3.94 -0.63
CA ALA A 307 13.46 -2.79 -1.14
C ALA A 307 14.51 -2.29 -0.11
N GLY A 308 14.12 -2.22 1.17
CA GLY A 308 15.03 -1.89 2.26
C GLY A 308 16.20 -2.88 2.38
N LEU A 309 15.94 -4.19 2.29
CA LEU A 309 17.00 -5.21 2.30
C LEU A 309 18.01 -5.03 1.15
N THR A 310 17.56 -4.62 -0.02
CA THR A 310 18.44 -4.29 -1.15
C THR A 310 19.30 -3.07 -0.82
N ALA A 311 18.70 -2.01 -0.29
CA ALA A 311 19.39 -0.77 0.07
C ALA A 311 20.46 -0.98 1.14
N ARG A 312 20.26 -1.91 2.06
CA ARG A 312 21.27 -2.27 3.06
C ARG A 312 22.62 -2.60 2.43
N TYR A 313 22.62 -3.40 1.35
CA TYR A 313 23.88 -3.72 0.65
C TYR A 313 24.54 -2.48 0.06
N TRP A 314 23.76 -1.56 -0.50
CA TRP A 314 24.28 -0.31 -1.06
C TRP A 314 24.81 0.62 0.05
N ILE A 315 24.04 0.83 1.11
CA ILE A 315 24.44 1.73 2.22
C ILE A 315 25.71 1.23 2.88
N GLU A 316 25.78 -0.05 3.25
CA GLU A 316 26.97 -0.61 3.90
C GLU A 316 28.20 -0.55 2.98
N ALA A 317 28.05 -0.83 1.68
CA ALA A 317 29.18 -0.83 0.74
C ALA A 317 29.65 0.58 0.35
N MET A 318 28.73 1.50 0.04
CA MET A 318 29.06 2.82 -0.51
C MET A 318 29.22 3.87 0.57
N VAL A 319 28.35 3.90 1.59
CA VAL A 319 28.38 4.89 2.67
C VAL A 319 29.31 4.47 3.80
N GLY A 320 29.46 3.17 4.04
CA GLY A 320 30.33 2.60 5.08
C GLY A 320 29.80 2.80 6.50
N ILE A 321 28.49 2.75 6.67
CA ILE A 321 27.80 2.77 7.97
C ILE A 321 26.86 1.57 8.10
N PRO A 322 26.60 1.08 9.33
CA PRO A 322 25.62 0.02 9.55
C PRO A 322 24.22 0.40 9.06
N CYS A 323 23.54 -0.56 8.44
CA CYS A 323 22.15 -0.42 8.03
C CYS A 323 21.35 -1.62 8.52
N ALA A 324 20.41 -1.38 9.43
CA ALA A 324 19.43 -2.37 9.85
C ALA A 324 18.12 -2.19 9.05
N VAL A 325 17.46 -3.31 8.77
CA VAL A 325 16.17 -3.31 8.08
C VAL A 325 15.24 -4.23 8.87
N GLU A 326 14.11 -3.71 9.31
CA GLU A 326 13.17 -4.47 10.12
C GLU A 326 11.74 -4.38 9.58
N VAL A 327 10.99 -5.47 9.77
CA VAL A 327 9.55 -5.47 9.54
C VAL A 327 8.91 -4.55 10.58
N ALA A 328 8.10 -3.61 10.12
CA ALA A 328 7.58 -2.55 10.97
C ALA A 328 6.70 -3.07 12.12
N SER A 329 5.91 -4.13 11.88
CA SER A 329 5.10 -4.80 12.92
C SER A 329 5.94 -5.37 14.06
N GLU A 330 7.17 -5.83 13.78
CA GLU A 330 8.05 -6.39 14.80
C GLU A 330 8.80 -5.30 15.57
N TYR A 331 9.23 -4.24 14.84
CA TYR A 331 9.97 -3.14 15.44
C TYR A 331 9.16 -2.42 16.53
N ARG A 332 7.86 -2.22 16.31
CA ARG A 332 6.99 -1.46 17.23
C ARG A 332 6.78 -2.12 18.60
N TYR A 333 6.99 -3.43 18.71
CA TYR A 333 6.70 -4.19 19.95
C TYR A 333 7.93 -4.65 20.70
N ARG A 334 9.11 -4.56 20.12
CA ARG A 334 10.33 -4.95 20.81
C ARG A 334 11.01 -3.76 21.50
N PRO A 335 11.76 -3.97 22.60
CA PRO A 335 12.66 -2.97 23.14
C PRO A 335 13.73 -2.60 22.11
N VAL A 336 13.88 -1.31 21.82
CA VAL A 336 14.86 -0.77 20.88
C VAL A 336 15.88 0.08 21.63
N VAL A 337 17.16 -0.09 21.31
CA VAL A 337 18.23 0.78 21.81
C VAL A 337 18.28 2.02 20.92
N ALA A 338 17.87 3.17 21.47
CA ALA A 338 17.85 4.42 20.74
C ALA A 338 19.26 4.93 20.45
N ASN A 339 19.49 5.37 19.21
CA ASN A 339 20.70 6.06 18.79
C ASN A 339 20.31 7.44 18.20
N PRO A 340 20.65 8.56 18.85
CA PRO A 340 20.23 9.90 18.39
C PRO A 340 20.88 10.31 17.04
N ARG A 341 21.92 9.61 16.60
CA ARG A 341 22.54 9.84 15.29
C ARG A 341 22.09 8.83 14.21
N GLN A 342 21.16 7.95 14.52
CA GLN A 342 20.56 7.04 13.55
C GLN A 342 19.55 7.78 12.68
N LEU A 343 19.60 7.55 11.37
CA LEU A 343 18.54 7.93 10.45
C LEU A 343 17.47 6.83 10.40
N VAL A 344 16.25 7.13 10.79
CA VAL A 344 15.11 6.23 10.63
C VAL A 344 14.44 6.52 9.29
N VAL A 345 14.41 5.52 8.41
CA VAL A 345 13.81 5.59 7.08
C VAL A 345 12.56 4.71 7.04
N THR A 346 11.42 5.29 6.73
CA THR A 346 10.19 4.53 6.49
C THR A 346 9.93 4.41 4.99
N LEU A 347 9.51 3.21 4.54
CA LEU A 347 9.14 2.97 3.16
C LEU A 347 7.67 2.56 3.09
N SER A 348 6.89 3.27 2.28
CA SER A 348 5.49 2.94 2.05
C SER A 348 5.03 3.40 0.67
N GLN A 349 4.32 2.55 -0.07
CA GLN A 349 3.68 2.96 -1.31
C GLN A 349 2.51 3.90 -1.03
N SER A 350 1.60 3.51 -0.14
CA SER A 350 0.39 4.28 0.19
C SER A 350 0.63 5.42 1.18
N GLY A 351 1.68 5.33 2.00
CA GLY A 351 1.91 6.24 3.13
C GLY A 351 0.89 6.10 4.28
N GLU A 352 0.06 5.05 4.24
CA GLU A 352 -1.03 4.80 5.20
C GLU A 352 -0.91 3.41 5.86
N THR A 353 0.21 2.70 5.69
CA THR A 353 0.42 1.38 6.30
C THR A 353 0.51 1.54 7.81
N LEU A 354 -0.45 0.99 8.55
CA LEU A 354 -0.56 1.18 10.00
C LEU A 354 0.72 0.77 10.75
N ASP A 355 1.21 -0.44 10.54
CA ASP A 355 2.43 -0.90 11.21
C ASP A 355 3.62 0.02 10.97
N THR A 356 3.79 0.53 9.74
CA THR A 356 4.89 1.45 9.41
C THR A 356 4.71 2.80 10.11
N MET A 357 3.48 3.31 10.19
CA MET A 357 3.15 4.53 10.91
C MET A 357 3.43 4.39 12.40
N GLU A 358 2.94 3.31 13.01
CA GLU A 358 3.12 3.06 14.44
C GLU A 358 4.59 2.80 14.80
N ALA A 359 5.33 2.10 13.94
CA ALA A 359 6.79 1.95 14.10
C ALA A 359 7.52 3.32 14.04
N LEU A 360 7.08 4.24 13.15
CA LEU A 360 7.61 5.60 13.11
C LEU A 360 7.28 6.39 14.37
N LYS A 361 6.04 6.33 14.85
CA LYS A 361 5.62 6.97 16.11
C LYS A 361 6.43 6.42 17.29
N TYR A 362 6.61 5.10 17.37
CA TYR A 362 7.42 4.46 18.39
C TYR A 362 8.88 4.92 18.32
N ALA A 363 9.51 4.95 17.15
CA ALA A 363 10.87 5.48 17.00
C ALA A 363 10.97 6.92 17.49
N LYS A 364 10.01 7.78 17.15
CA LYS A 364 9.97 9.18 17.62
C LYS A 364 9.82 9.27 19.15
N SER A 365 9.01 8.42 19.77
CA SER A 365 8.86 8.38 21.23
C SER A 365 10.15 7.97 21.95
N LEU A 366 11.03 7.23 21.29
CA LEU A 366 12.37 6.87 21.76
C LEU A 366 13.40 8.00 21.56
N GLY A 367 13.01 9.13 20.99
CA GLY A 367 13.89 10.29 20.76
C GLY A 367 14.57 10.33 19.40
N HIS A 368 14.20 9.46 18.43
CA HIS A 368 14.73 9.55 17.06
C HIS A 368 14.17 10.79 16.35
N ALA A 369 14.95 11.84 16.24
CA ALA A 369 14.58 13.10 15.57
C ALA A 369 14.91 13.11 14.07
N ARG A 370 15.77 12.19 13.59
CA ARG A 370 16.23 12.10 12.21
C ARG A 370 15.38 11.07 11.46
N THR A 371 14.26 11.52 10.90
CA THR A 371 13.31 10.66 10.18
C THR A 371 13.19 11.07 8.72
N LEU A 372 13.14 10.08 7.83
CA LEU A 372 12.90 10.24 6.40
C LEU A 372 11.82 9.26 5.96
N SER A 373 10.85 9.72 5.20
CA SER A 373 9.89 8.86 4.51
C SER A 373 10.17 8.82 3.01
N ILE A 374 10.23 7.62 2.43
CA ILE A 374 10.17 7.40 0.99
C ILE A 374 8.79 6.87 0.68
N CYS A 375 7.97 7.68 -0.01
CA CYS A 375 6.56 7.41 -0.22
C CYS A 375 6.13 7.79 -1.64
N ASN A 376 5.08 7.12 -2.15
CA ASN A 376 4.54 7.44 -3.47
C ASN A 376 3.35 8.41 -3.40
N VAL A 377 2.55 8.37 -2.33
CA VAL A 377 1.36 9.21 -2.19
C VAL A 377 1.71 10.47 -1.38
N PRO A 378 1.70 11.66 -2.02
CA PRO A 378 1.85 12.92 -1.31
C PRO A 378 0.74 13.08 -0.27
N GLU A 379 1.01 13.84 0.80
CA GLU A 379 0.03 14.22 1.83
C GLU A 379 -0.56 13.06 2.65
N SER A 380 -0.08 11.82 2.44
CA SER A 380 -0.43 10.68 3.29
C SER A 380 0.18 10.80 4.69
N ALA A 381 -0.27 9.97 5.62
CA ALA A 381 0.02 10.15 7.04
C ALA A 381 1.51 9.96 7.39
N ILE A 382 2.20 8.97 6.80
CA ILE A 382 3.63 8.70 7.09
C ILE A 382 4.54 9.86 6.64
N PRO A 383 4.43 10.42 5.41
CA PRO A 383 5.16 11.63 5.03
C PRO A 383 4.95 12.80 5.98
N ARG A 384 3.69 13.11 6.35
CA ARG A 384 3.38 14.21 7.28
C ARG A 384 4.00 14.02 8.66
N ALA A 385 4.15 12.78 9.10
CA ALA A 385 4.78 12.45 10.39
C ALA A 385 6.30 12.46 10.36
N SER A 386 6.92 12.53 9.18
CA SER A 386 8.37 12.48 8.98
C SER A 386 8.98 13.86 8.83
N ARG A 387 10.23 14.02 9.23
CA ARG A 387 10.96 15.30 9.10
C ARG A 387 11.41 15.56 7.67
N LEU A 388 11.83 14.50 6.96
CA LEU A 388 12.22 14.55 5.56
C LEU A 388 11.33 13.63 4.74
N VAL A 389 11.15 13.96 3.46
CA VAL A 389 10.34 13.17 2.54
C VAL A 389 11.00 13.10 1.17
N TYR A 390 10.95 11.93 0.55
CA TYR A 390 11.24 11.72 -0.86
C TYR A 390 10.02 11.06 -1.52
N TYR A 391 9.41 11.75 -2.47
CA TYR A 391 8.28 11.20 -3.23
C TYR A 391 8.77 10.46 -4.47
N THR A 392 8.34 9.20 -4.62
CA THR A 392 8.75 8.35 -5.75
C THR A 392 8.07 8.72 -7.06
N ARG A 393 6.96 9.47 -7.02
CA ARG A 393 6.22 9.95 -8.19
C ARG A 393 5.88 8.85 -9.21
N ALA A 394 5.67 7.61 -8.71
CA ALA A 394 5.34 6.47 -9.56
C ALA A 394 3.93 6.54 -10.18
N GLY A 395 3.16 7.57 -9.83
CA GLY A 395 1.73 7.65 -10.18
C GLY A 395 0.88 6.65 -9.39
N ALA A 396 -0.40 6.57 -9.71
CA ALA A 396 -1.31 5.63 -9.06
C ALA A 396 -0.90 4.18 -9.34
N GLU A 397 -0.90 3.34 -8.30
CA GLU A 397 -0.69 1.90 -8.38
C GLU A 397 -1.90 1.20 -7.76
N ILE A 398 -2.70 0.54 -8.62
CA ILE A 398 -4.03 0.00 -8.31
C ILE A 398 -3.98 -1.51 -8.09
N GLY A 399 -3.17 -2.24 -8.88
CA GLY A 399 -2.95 -3.66 -8.68
C GLY A 399 -2.52 -3.94 -7.24
N VAL A 400 -3.14 -4.93 -6.58
CA VAL A 400 -2.84 -5.24 -5.17
C VAL A 400 -1.37 -5.60 -4.99
N ALA A 401 -0.82 -6.45 -5.86
CA ALA A 401 0.59 -6.79 -5.87
C ALA A 401 1.43 -5.63 -6.43
N SER A 402 2.28 -5.03 -5.60
CA SER A 402 3.11 -3.88 -5.99
C SER A 402 4.14 -4.25 -7.05
N THR A 403 4.36 -3.36 -8.02
CA THR A 403 5.32 -3.50 -9.12
C THR A 403 6.18 -2.26 -9.30
N LYS A 404 5.65 -1.19 -9.90
CA LYS A 404 6.38 0.06 -10.14
C LYS A 404 6.77 0.77 -8.83
N ALA A 405 5.98 0.63 -7.76
CA ALA A 405 6.33 1.17 -6.46
C ALA A 405 7.63 0.56 -5.92
N PHE A 406 7.87 -0.73 -6.13
CA PHE A 406 9.11 -1.40 -5.71
C PHE A 406 10.33 -0.84 -6.44
N THR A 407 10.30 -0.77 -7.77
CA THR A 407 11.43 -0.28 -8.55
C THR A 407 11.72 1.20 -8.30
N THR A 408 10.70 2.03 -8.11
CA THR A 408 10.87 3.44 -7.76
C THR A 408 11.37 3.63 -6.33
N GLN A 409 10.99 2.77 -5.37
CA GLN A 409 11.59 2.75 -4.02
C GLN A 409 13.07 2.36 -4.07
N LEU A 410 13.46 1.38 -4.89
CA LEU A 410 14.87 1.04 -5.09
C LEU A 410 15.66 2.24 -5.63
N VAL A 411 15.12 2.95 -6.61
CA VAL A 411 15.74 4.15 -7.18
C VAL A 411 15.89 5.27 -6.12
N ALA A 412 14.84 5.52 -5.34
CA ALA A 412 14.87 6.51 -4.27
C ALA A 412 15.89 6.16 -3.16
N LEU A 413 15.95 4.88 -2.77
CA LEU A 413 16.93 4.37 -1.80
C LEU A 413 18.36 4.44 -2.34
N PHE A 414 18.56 4.19 -3.62
CA PHE A 414 19.86 4.37 -4.27
C PHE A 414 20.28 5.85 -4.31
N THR A 415 19.34 6.76 -4.60
CA THR A 415 19.55 8.22 -4.55
C THR A 415 19.95 8.66 -3.15
N LEU A 416 19.29 8.16 -2.11
CA LEU A 416 19.66 8.40 -0.71
C LEU A 416 21.08 7.87 -0.42
N THR A 417 21.37 6.65 -0.83
CA THR A 417 22.68 6.03 -0.63
C THR A 417 23.80 6.85 -1.24
N ALA A 418 23.66 7.26 -2.51
CA ALA A 418 24.66 8.06 -3.20
C ALA A 418 24.81 9.46 -2.58
N THR A 419 23.70 10.07 -2.14
CA THR A 419 23.75 11.35 -1.40
C THR A 419 24.51 11.22 -0.08
N LEU A 420 24.25 10.17 0.70
CA LEU A 420 24.97 9.90 1.95
C LEU A 420 26.46 9.60 1.70
N ALA A 421 26.77 8.84 0.65
CA ALA A 421 28.16 8.56 0.28
C ALA A 421 28.92 9.84 -0.09
N LYS A 422 28.28 10.75 -0.83
CA LYS A 422 28.84 12.07 -1.18
C LYS A 422 29.06 12.93 0.06
N LEU A 423 28.08 13.04 0.97
CA LEU A 423 28.19 13.80 2.22
C LEU A 423 29.36 13.31 3.09
N ARG A 424 29.72 12.05 2.99
CA ARG A 424 30.83 11.41 3.71
C ARG A 424 32.14 11.40 2.92
N ALA A 425 32.21 12.12 1.81
CA ALA A 425 33.38 12.16 0.91
C ALA A 425 33.85 10.76 0.42
N ARG A 426 32.90 9.81 0.27
CA ARG A 426 33.17 8.46 -0.24
C ARG A 426 32.82 8.30 -1.71
N LEU A 427 32.39 9.35 -2.37
CA LEU A 427 32.05 9.40 -3.77
C LEU A 427 32.88 10.51 -4.44
N SER A 428 33.74 10.15 -5.39
CA SER A 428 34.51 11.13 -6.18
C SER A 428 33.59 11.77 -7.24
N GLU A 429 33.99 12.92 -7.77
CA GLU A 429 33.23 13.61 -8.84
C GLU A 429 33.02 12.71 -10.07
N GLN A 430 34.03 11.92 -10.46
CA GLN A 430 33.89 10.98 -11.58
C GLN A 430 32.89 9.87 -11.27
N GLN A 431 32.96 9.28 -10.07
CA GLN A 431 31.99 8.25 -9.65
C GLN A 431 30.56 8.82 -9.58
N GLU A 432 30.42 10.07 -9.12
CA GLU A 432 29.11 10.74 -9.12
C GLU A 432 28.58 10.89 -10.55
N ALA A 433 29.40 11.36 -11.47
CA ALA A 433 29.02 11.52 -12.87
C ALA A 433 28.64 10.18 -13.52
N ASP A 434 29.42 9.10 -13.26
CA ASP A 434 29.13 7.76 -13.77
C ASP A 434 27.79 7.21 -13.22
N LEU A 435 27.47 7.44 -11.95
CA LEU A 435 26.20 7.02 -11.34
C LEU A 435 25.00 7.82 -11.87
N LEU A 436 25.17 9.12 -12.07
CA LEU A 436 24.13 9.97 -12.70
C LEU A 436 23.86 9.52 -14.14
N ASP A 437 24.90 9.19 -14.87
CA ASP A 437 24.76 8.67 -16.24
C ASP A 437 24.06 7.30 -16.25
N ALA A 438 24.45 6.40 -15.36
CA ALA A 438 23.80 5.10 -15.20
C ALA A 438 22.31 5.24 -14.87
N LEU A 439 21.92 6.17 -14.00
CA LEU A 439 20.51 6.44 -13.67
C LEU A 439 19.75 7.04 -14.86
N ARG A 440 20.35 7.90 -15.69
CA ARG A 440 19.73 8.41 -16.92
C ARG A 440 19.39 7.29 -17.90
N HIS A 441 20.24 6.27 -17.98
CA HIS A 441 20.06 5.14 -18.90
C HIS A 441 19.18 4.00 -18.32
N LEU A 442 18.91 4.04 -17.03
CA LEU A 442 18.14 2.99 -16.34
C LEU A 442 16.74 2.76 -16.95
N PRO A 443 15.94 3.80 -17.28
CA PRO A 443 14.63 3.59 -17.93
C PRO A 443 14.74 2.77 -19.22
N GLY A 444 15.76 3.02 -20.04
CA GLY A 444 16.04 2.26 -21.25
C GLY A 444 16.40 0.80 -20.97
N SER A 445 17.21 0.55 -19.95
CA SER A 445 17.56 -0.81 -19.53
C SER A 445 16.33 -1.60 -19.02
N VAL A 446 15.45 -0.93 -18.29
CA VAL A 446 14.18 -1.51 -17.83
C VAL A 446 13.24 -1.80 -19.02
N GLN A 447 13.16 -0.89 -20.00
CA GLN A 447 12.40 -1.14 -21.24
C GLN A 447 12.93 -2.35 -22.02
N HIS A 448 14.23 -2.53 -22.08
CA HIS A 448 14.82 -3.71 -22.73
C HIS A 448 14.49 -5.01 -21.95
N ALA A 449 14.43 -4.94 -20.61
CA ALA A 449 14.01 -6.10 -19.80
C ALA A 449 12.52 -6.44 -20.02
N LEU A 450 11.65 -5.44 -20.22
CA LEU A 450 10.24 -5.64 -20.59
C LEU A 450 10.07 -6.35 -21.94
N ASN A 451 10.97 -6.11 -22.89
CA ASN A 451 10.92 -6.76 -24.20
C ASN A 451 11.16 -8.30 -24.13
N LEU A 452 11.55 -8.82 -22.98
CA LEU A 452 11.67 -10.27 -22.72
C LEU A 452 10.32 -10.95 -22.42
N GLU A 453 9.25 -10.18 -22.28
CA GLU A 453 7.92 -10.66 -21.94
C GLU A 453 7.45 -11.88 -22.74
N PRO A 454 7.59 -11.96 -24.08
CA PRO A 454 7.16 -13.14 -24.85
C PRO A 454 7.91 -14.42 -24.47
N GLN A 455 9.19 -14.33 -24.11
CA GLN A 455 9.99 -15.48 -23.68
C GLN A 455 9.59 -15.94 -22.27
N ILE A 456 9.33 -14.97 -21.38
CA ILE A 456 8.90 -15.22 -20.00
C ILE A 456 7.50 -15.83 -19.96
N ALA A 457 6.60 -15.40 -20.84
CA ALA A 457 5.26 -15.99 -20.98
C ALA A 457 5.31 -17.50 -21.30
N LEU A 458 6.27 -17.93 -22.11
CA LEU A 458 6.47 -19.38 -22.38
C LEU A 458 6.91 -20.15 -21.12
N TRP A 459 7.72 -19.53 -20.25
CA TRP A 459 8.08 -20.15 -18.99
C TRP A 459 6.88 -20.23 -18.03
N ALA A 460 6.04 -19.21 -18.02
CA ALA A 460 4.86 -19.16 -17.16
C ALA A 460 3.90 -20.35 -17.35
N GLU A 461 3.77 -20.87 -18.58
CA GLU A 461 2.99 -22.06 -18.86
C GLU A 461 3.52 -23.32 -18.14
N ARG A 462 4.84 -23.38 -17.91
CA ARG A 462 5.48 -24.48 -17.17
C ARG A 462 5.28 -24.36 -15.66
N PHE A 463 5.12 -23.14 -15.16
CA PHE A 463 4.82 -22.86 -13.75
C PHE A 463 3.34 -23.07 -13.42
N ALA A 464 2.43 -22.82 -14.35
CA ALA A 464 1.00 -22.89 -14.12
C ALA A 464 0.50 -24.18 -13.45
N PRO A 465 0.95 -25.39 -13.79
CA PRO A 465 0.54 -26.64 -13.14
C PRO A 465 1.23 -26.90 -11.79
N LYS A 466 2.26 -26.13 -11.42
CA LYS A 466 3.06 -26.36 -10.22
C LYS A 466 2.37 -25.82 -8.97
N GLN A 467 2.67 -26.44 -7.82
CA GLN A 467 2.15 -26.01 -6.51
C GLN A 467 3.23 -25.32 -5.66
N HIS A 468 4.50 -25.56 -5.98
CA HIS A 468 5.64 -25.03 -5.25
C HIS A 468 6.66 -24.45 -6.23
N ALA A 469 7.44 -23.46 -5.78
CA ALA A 469 8.58 -22.93 -6.52
C ALA A 469 9.64 -22.40 -5.55
N LEU A 470 10.90 -22.53 -5.90
CA LEU A 470 12.00 -21.89 -5.18
C LEU A 470 12.60 -20.76 -6.00
N PHE A 471 13.01 -19.71 -5.30
CA PHE A 471 13.75 -18.58 -5.87
C PHE A 471 15.11 -18.48 -5.21
N LEU A 472 16.16 -18.32 -6.00
CA LEU A 472 17.53 -18.21 -5.52
C LEU A 472 18.16 -16.92 -5.99
N GLY A 473 18.75 -16.20 -5.05
CA GLY A 473 19.59 -15.05 -5.30
C GLY A 473 20.80 -15.05 -4.40
N ARG A 474 21.78 -14.19 -4.68
CA ARG A 474 22.97 -14.05 -3.84
C ARG A 474 23.37 -12.59 -3.70
N GLY A 475 23.88 -12.20 -2.51
CA GLY A 475 24.21 -10.81 -2.24
C GLY A 475 23.00 -9.89 -2.42
N VAL A 476 23.19 -8.78 -3.09
CA VAL A 476 22.16 -7.75 -3.35
C VAL A 476 20.96 -8.27 -4.18
N HIS A 477 21.09 -9.42 -4.86
CA HIS A 477 20.02 -10.04 -5.63
C HIS A 477 19.18 -11.07 -4.84
N TYR A 478 19.56 -11.38 -3.59
CA TYR A 478 18.70 -12.19 -2.72
C TYR A 478 17.36 -11.50 -2.40
N PRO A 479 17.33 -10.21 -2.02
CA PRO A 479 16.06 -9.50 -1.85
C PRO A 479 15.19 -9.47 -3.12
N ILE A 480 15.78 -9.48 -4.31
CA ILE A 480 15.03 -9.56 -5.58
C ILE A 480 14.40 -10.95 -5.76
N ALA A 481 15.10 -12.00 -5.34
CA ALA A 481 14.51 -13.34 -5.30
C ALA A 481 13.33 -13.42 -4.31
N LEU A 482 13.45 -12.79 -3.13
CA LEU A 482 12.34 -12.67 -2.17
C LEU A 482 11.14 -11.96 -2.78
N GLU A 483 11.35 -10.86 -3.49
CA GLU A 483 10.29 -10.12 -4.17
C GLU A 483 9.63 -10.95 -5.28
N GLY A 484 10.42 -11.67 -6.08
CA GLY A 484 9.91 -12.57 -7.11
C GLY A 484 9.04 -13.70 -6.53
N ALA A 485 9.49 -14.33 -5.44
CA ALA A 485 8.72 -15.34 -4.72
C ALA A 485 7.43 -14.77 -4.12
N LEU A 486 7.48 -13.54 -3.57
CA LEU A 486 6.32 -12.84 -3.04
C LEU A 486 5.30 -12.58 -4.16
N LYS A 487 5.71 -11.99 -5.29
CA LYS A 487 4.82 -11.73 -6.43
C LYS A 487 4.17 -13.02 -6.94
N LEU A 488 4.95 -14.10 -7.08
CA LEU A 488 4.40 -15.37 -7.56
C LEU A 488 3.33 -15.90 -6.59
N LYS A 489 3.60 -15.93 -5.27
CA LYS A 489 2.62 -16.45 -4.29
C LYS A 489 1.36 -15.59 -4.19
N GLU A 490 1.48 -14.25 -4.26
CA GLU A 490 0.36 -13.33 -4.10
C GLU A 490 -0.71 -13.53 -5.17
N ILE A 491 -0.33 -13.67 -6.44
CA ILE A 491 -1.26 -13.64 -7.56
C ILE A 491 -1.53 -15.01 -8.19
N THR A 492 -0.66 -16.01 -7.94
CA THR A 492 -0.82 -17.35 -8.50
C THR A 492 -1.26 -18.38 -7.48
N TYR A 493 -1.10 -18.10 -6.19
CA TYR A 493 -1.29 -19.01 -5.05
C TYR A 493 -0.35 -20.21 -5.05
N ILE A 494 0.73 -20.19 -5.85
CA ILE A 494 1.84 -21.14 -5.75
C ILE A 494 2.62 -20.84 -4.48
N HIS A 495 2.89 -21.85 -3.66
CA HIS A 495 3.76 -21.68 -2.51
C HIS A 495 5.20 -21.45 -2.99
N ALA A 496 5.61 -20.21 -3.02
CA ALA A 496 6.92 -19.78 -3.47
C ALA A 496 7.76 -19.22 -2.31
N GLU A 497 9.00 -19.67 -2.20
CA GLU A 497 9.96 -19.20 -1.20
C GLU A 497 11.28 -18.81 -1.87
N ALA A 498 12.03 -17.92 -1.21
CA ALA A 498 13.34 -17.52 -1.68
C ALA A 498 14.40 -17.72 -0.62
N TYR A 499 15.58 -18.16 -1.05
CA TYR A 499 16.73 -18.36 -0.19
C TYR A 499 17.98 -17.72 -0.77
N PRO A 500 18.92 -17.27 0.09
CA PRO A 500 20.29 -17.04 -0.37
C PRO A 500 20.81 -18.38 -0.93
N ALA A 501 21.31 -18.38 -2.17
CA ALA A 501 21.65 -19.65 -2.83
C ALA A 501 22.65 -20.51 -2.03
N GLY A 502 23.50 -19.89 -1.19
CA GLY A 502 24.40 -20.60 -0.29
C GLY A 502 23.71 -21.39 0.83
N GLU A 503 22.49 -20.99 1.21
CA GLU A 503 21.71 -21.64 2.28
C GLU A 503 21.00 -22.93 1.84
N LEU A 504 21.01 -23.25 0.54
CA LEU A 504 20.38 -24.50 0.05
C LEU A 504 20.81 -25.74 0.85
N LYS A 505 22.09 -25.81 1.22
CA LYS A 505 22.68 -26.95 1.95
C LYS A 505 22.17 -27.10 3.38
N HIS A 506 21.59 -26.04 3.93
CA HIS A 506 21.14 -25.97 5.32
C HIS A 506 19.65 -26.25 5.49
N GLY A 507 19.06 -27.01 4.55
CA GLY A 507 17.65 -27.45 4.63
C GLY A 507 16.91 -27.40 3.31
N PRO A 508 16.82 -26.25 2.61
CA PRO A 508 15.96 -26.10 1.43
C PRO A 508 16.23 -27.08 0.28
N LEU A 509 17.46 -27.58 0.18
CA LEU A 509 17.84 -28.57 -0.84
C LEU A 509 17.05 -29.89 -0.73
N ALA A 510 16.49 -30.19 0.44
CA ALA A 510 15.61 -31.34 0.67
C ALA A 510 14.29 -31.25 -0.12
N LEU A 511 13.86 -30.02 -0.50
CA LEU A 511 12.64 -29.78 -1.26
C LEU A 511 12.82 -29.91 -2.76
N VAL A 512 14.06 -30.02 -3.23
CA VAL A 512 14.37 -30.02 -4.67
C VAL A 512 14.10 -31.41 -5.27
N ASP A 513 13.18 -31.46 -6.20
CA ASP A 513 12.87 -32.59 -7.06
C ASP A 513 12.50 -32.10 -8.47
N LYS A 514 12.05 -33.02 -9.33
CA LYS A 514 11.65 -32.75 -10.73
C LYS A 514 10.38 -31.89 -10.85
N ASP A 515 9.58 -31.79 -9.79
CA ASP A 515 8.29 -31.10 -9.81
C ASP A 515 8.36 -29.69 -9.23
N MET A 516 9.50 -29.34 -8.59
CA MET A 516 9.75 -28.01 -8.06
C MET A 516 10.64 -27.19 -9.00
N PRO A 517 10.10 -26.20 -9.73
CA PRO A 517 10.89 -25.28 -10.51
C PRO A 517 11.71 -24.36 -9.60
N VAL A 518 12.96 -24.12 -9.99
CA VAL A 518 13.87 -23.25 -9.24
C VAL A 518 14.26 -22.06 -10.12
N VAL A 519 13.79 -20.88 -9.76
CA VAL A 519 14.13 -19.61 -10.41
C VAL A 519 15.45 -19.09 -9.82
N VAL A 520 16.40 -18.75 -10.68
CA VAL A 520 17.71 -18.27 -10.26
C VAL A 520 17.99 -16.89 -10.85
N ILE A 521 18.31 -15.94 -10.01
CA ILE A 521 18.82 -14.63 -10.42
C ILE A 521 20.32 -14.68 -10.38
N ALA A 522 20.96 -14.72 -11.58
CA ALA A 522 22.36 -14.97 -11.79
C ALA A 522 23.03 -13.84 -12.60
N PRO A 523 23.15 -12.64 -12.02
CA PRO A 523 23.79 -11.51 -12.72
C PRO A 523 25.26 -11.80 -12.99
N ASN A 524 25.84 -11.12 -14.01
CA ASN A 524 27.26 -11.22 -14.37
C ASN A 524 28.13 -10.40 -13.41
N ASP A 525 28.09 -10.77 -12.13
CA ASP A 525 28.87 -10.15 -11.06
C ASP A 525 29.91 -11.12 -10.45
N ARG A 526 30.64 -10.65 -9.45
CA ARG A 526 31.66 -11.43 -8.73
C ARG A 526 31.13 -12.70 -8.05
N LEU A 527 29.83 -12.85 -7.89
CA LEU A 527 29.18 -14.00 -7.23
C LEU A 527 28.67 -15.03 -8.24
N LEU A 528 28.69 -14.77 -9.55
CA LEU A 528 28.14 -15.63 -10.59
C LEU A 528 28.67 -17.07 -10.49
N GLU A 529 30.00 -17.25 -10.31
CA GLU A 529 30.59 -18.59 -10.18
C GLU A 529 30.12 -19.35 -8.92
N LYS A 530 29.79 -18.61 -7.86
CA LYS A 530 29.20 -19.22 -6.65
C LYS A 530 27.73 -19.61 -6.88
N VAL A 531 26.97 -18.79 -7.64
CA VAL A 531 25.60 -19.13 -8.04
C VAL A 531 25.61 -20.35 -8.93
N LYS A 532 26.49 -20.44 -9.94
CA LYS A 532 26.66 -21.62 -10.81
C LYS A 532 26.92 -22.90 -9.99
N SER A 533 27.76 -22.84 -8.96
CA SER A 533 28.01 -23.97 -8.08
C SER A 533 26.74 -24.44 -7.35
N ASN A 534 25.92 -23.49 -6.84
CA ASN A 534 24.66 -23.83 -6.20
C ASN A 534 23.65 -24.41 -7.20
N MET A 535 23.63 -23.93 -8.44
CA MET A 535 22.80 -24.48 -9.51
C MET A 535 23.14 -25.95 -9.82
N GLN A 536 24.42 -26.33 -9.78
CA GLN A 536 24.83 -27.73 -9.94
C GLN A 536 24.29 -28.62 -8.82
N GLU A 537 24.18 -28.11 -7.61
CA GLU A 537 23.61 -28.87 -6.49
C GLU A 537 22.11 -29.14 -6.69
N VAL A 538 21.35 -28.19 -7.25
CA VAL A 538 19.96 -28.36 -7.66
C VAL A 538 19.83 -29.41 -8.78
N ARG A 539 20.65 -29.27 -9.81
CA ARG A 539 20.70 -30.17 -10.95
C ARG A 539 20.98 -31.62 -10.56
N ALA A 540 21.96 -31.82 -9.68
CA ALA A 540 22.33 -33.16 -9.21
C ALA A 540 21.19 -33.91 -8.49
N ARG A 541 20.10 -33.21 -8.16
CA ARG A 541 18.88 -33.76 -7.53
C ARG A 541 17.67 -33.78 -8.45
N GLY A 542 17.90 -33.54 -9.75
CA GLY A 542 16.85 -33.57 -10.77
C GLY A 542 16.01 -32.27 -10.81
N GLY A 543 16.42 -31.23 -10.10
CA GLY A 543 15.71 -29.94 -10.10
C GLY A 543 15.81 -29.24 -11.46
N GLU A 544 14.75 -28.57 -11.87
CA GLU A 544 14.66 -27.79 -13.10
C GLU A 544 14.94 -26.33 -12.82
N LEU A 545 15.89 -25.74 -13.56
CA LEU A 545 16.38 -24.38 -13.33
C LEU A 545 15.85 -23.41 -14.40
N PHE A 546 15.36 -22.26 -13.95
CA PHE A 546 14.92 -21.13 -14.76
C PHE A 546 15.78 -19.91 -14.41
N VAL A 547 16.75 -19.61 -15.26
CA VAL A 547 17.84 -18.69 -14.95
C VAL A 547 17.69 -17.37 -15.67
N PHE A 548 17.57 -16.28 -14.93
CA PHE A 548 17.72 -14.93 -15.42
C PHE A 548 19.18 -14.48 -15.25
N THR A 549 19.86 -14.24 -16.36
CA THR A 549 21.27 -13.84 -16.36
C THR A 549 21.54 -12.71 -17.34
N ASP A 550 22.58 -11.91 -17.12
CA ASP A 550 22.90 -10.79 -18.01
C ASP A 550 23.37 -11.28 -19.39
N ALA A 551 23.11 -10.46 -20.44
CA ALA A 551 23.43 -10.79 -21.81
C ALA A 551 24.92 -11.02 -22.07
N ASP A 552 25.80 -10.38 -21.26
CA ASP A 552 27.24 -10.50 -21.32
C ASP A 552 27.80 -11.67 -20.47
N SER A 553 26.94 -12.45 -19.81
CA SER A 553 27.37 -13.66 -19.10
C SER A 553 27.69 -14.82 -20.04
N GLN A 554 28.71 -15.59 -19.69
CA GLN A 554 29.07 -16.84 -20.39
C GLN A 554 28.34 -18.05 -19.77
N PHE A 555 27.00 -17.99 -19.71
CA PHE A 555 26.18 -19.07 -19.20
C PHE A 555 25.26 -19.58 -20.30
N GLY A 556 25.18 -20.90 -20.51
CA GLY A 556 24.43 -21.50 -21.60
C GLY A 556 23.30 -22.38 -21.13
N GLU A 557 22.35 -22.66 -22.03
CA GLU A 557 21.30 -23.64 -21.84
C GLU A 557 21.87 -25.05 -21.83
N SER A 558 21.26 -25.93 -21.08
CA SER A 558 21.53 -27.38 -21.07
C SER A 558 20.25 -28.10 -20.64
N GLU A 559 20.24 -29.41 -20.70
CA GLU A 559 19.09 -30.21 -20.27
C GLU A 559 18.67 -29.81 -18.84
N GLY A 560 17.39 -29.44 -18.66
CA GLY A 560 16.79 -28.94 -17.41
C GLY A 560 17.35 -27.61 -16.90
N VAL A 561 18.01 -26.82 -17.76
CA VAL A 561 18.44 -25.44 -17.49
C VAL A 561 17.94 -24.55 -18.60
N HIS A 562 16.97 -23.71 -18.27
CA HIS A 562 16.38 -22.73 -19.15
C HIS A 562 16.97 -21.36 -18.84
N VAL A 563 17.37 -20.60 -19.87
CA VAL A 563 18.06 -19.33 -19.69
C VAL A 563 17.34 -18.22 -20.45
N ILE A 564 16.98 -17.15 -19.75
CA ILE A 564 16.58 -15.88 -20.37
C ILE A 564 17.67 -14.85 -20.04
N ARG A 565 18.12 -14.15 -21.09
CA ARG A 565 19.16 -13.14 -20.98
C ARG A 565 18.54 -11.76 -20.80
N THR A 566 18.74 -11.18 -19.61
CA THR A 566 18.42 -9.78 -19.33
C THR A 566 19.36 -8.86 -20.11
N PRO A 567 19.10 -7.54 -20.16
CA PRO A 567 20.08 -6.59 -20.71
C PRO A 567 21.47 -6.78 -20.11
N ARG A 568 22.47 -6.18 -20.79
CA ARG A 568 23.84 -6.18 -20.27
C ARG A 568 23.90 -5.64 -18.85
N HIS A 569 24.81 -6.20 -18.04
CA HIS A 569 24.96 -5.82 -16.64
C HIS A 569 25.11 -4.31 -16.43
N VAL A 570 24.26 -3.74 -15.58
CA VAL A 570 24.20 -2.30 -15.29
C VAL A 570 24.83 -1.92 -13.94
N GLY A 571 25.84 -2.66 -13.50
CA GLY A 571 26.58 -2.41 -12.27
C GLY A 571 25.70 -2.46 -11.03
N VAL A 572 25.85 -1.47 -10.16
CA VAL A 572 25.13 -1.39 -8.86
C VAL A 572 23.60 -1.28 -8.99
N LEU A 573 23.08 -0.88 -10.15
CA LEU A 573 21.66 -0.77 -10.44
C LEU A 573 21.03 -2.08 -10.95
N SER A 574 21.83 -3.13 -11.12
CA SER A 574 21.40 -4.46 -11.60
C SER A 574 20.18 -5.03 -10.86
N PRO A 575 20.00 -4.89 -9.53
CA PRO A 575 18.80 -5.34 -8.85
C PRO A 575 17.49 -4.79 -9.42
N ILE A 576 17.49 -3.52 -9.88
CA ILE A 576 16.30 -2.88 -10.44
C ILE A 576 15.90 -3.55 -11.76
N VAL A 577 16.86 -3.81 -12.62
CA VAL A 577 16.63 -4.47 -13.93
C VAL A 577 16.18 -5.92 -13.76
N HIS A 578 16.79 -6.66 -12.83
CA HIS A 578 16.42 -8.07 -12.54
C HIS A 578 15.08 -8.25 -11.83
N THR A 579 14.47 -7.17 -11.35
CA THR A 579 13.09 -7.19 -10.82
C THR A 579 12.06 -7.41 -11.94
N ILE A 580 12.28 -6.87 -13.13
CA ILE A 580 11.30 -6.90 -14.23
C ILE A 580 10.95 -8.33 -14.67
N PRO A 581 11.93 -9.22 -14.93
CA PRO A 581 11.63 -10.59 -15.34
C PRO A 581 10.83 -11.38 -14.30
N VAL A 582 11.08 -11.21 -13.02
CA VAL A 582 10.36 -11.96 -11.97
C VAL A 582 8.93 -11.45 -11.79
N GLN A 583 8.67 -10.16 -12.01
CA GLN A 583 7.32 -9.60 -12.04
C GLN A 583 6.53 -10.14 -13.25
N LEU A 584 7.13 -10.15 -14.43
CA LEU A 584 6.52 -10.70 -15.65
C LEU A 584 6.23 -12.20 -15.51
N LEU A 585 7.14 -12.97 -14.92
CA LEU A 585 6.93 -14.39 -14.67
C LEU A 585 5.71 -14.63 -13.77
N ALA A 586 5.60 -13.88 -12.68
CA ALA A 586 4.45 -13.98 -11.78
C ALA A 586 3.14 -13.61 -12.48
N TYR A 587 3.12 -12.48 -13.22
CA TYR A 587 1.97 -12.00 -13.97
C TYR A 587 1.46 -13.05 -14.98
N HIS A 588 2.34 -13.55 -15.86
CA HIS A 588 1.94 -14.52 -16.88
C HIS A 588 1.58 -15.88 -16.30
N THR A 589 2.21 -16.30 -15.20
CA THR A 589 1.82 -17.52 -14.49
C THR A 589 0.40 -17.38 -13.91
N ALA A 590 0.05 -16.20 -13.37
CA ALA A 590 -1.31 -15.94 -12.89
C ALA A 590 -2.34 -16.00 -14.03
N LEU A 591 -2.02 -15.44 -15.19
CA LEU A 591 -2.87 -15.52 -16.38
C LEU A 591 -3.08 -16.98 -16.82
N ALA A 592 -2.01 -17.77 -16.89
CA ALA A 592 -2.08 -19.18 -17.27
C ALA A 592 -2.89 -20.02 -16.26
N ARG A 593 -2.91 -19.63 -14.98
CA ARG A 593 -3.73 -20.25 -13.94
C ARG A 593 -5.18 -19.75 -13.92
N GLY A 594 -5.49 -18.63 -14.60
CA GLY A 594 -6.82 -18.01 -14.59
C GLY A 594 -7.16 -17.32 -13.25
N THR A 595 -6.16 -16.89 -12.49
CA THR A 595 -6.35 -16.16 -11.23
C THR A 595 -6.51 -14.67 -11.48
N ASP A 596 -7.16 -13.95 -10.56
CA ASP A 596 -7.30 -12.49 -10.63
C ASP A 596 -5.95 -11.83 -10.25
N VAL A 597 -5.30 -11.18 -11.21
CA VAL A 597 -3.98 -10.57 -11.01
C VAL A 597 -4.05 -9.23 -10.30
N ASP A 598 -5.15 -8.48 -10.46
CA ASP A 598 -5.31 -7.16 -9.88
C ASP A 598 -5.88 -7.22 -8.46
N LYS A 599 -6.77 -8.20 -8.20
CA LYS A 599 -7.46 -8.37 -6.93
C LYS A 599 -7.37 -9.83 -6.45
N PRO A 600 -6.17 -10.31 -6.10
CA PRO A 600 -6.00 -11.67 -5.60
C PRO A 600 -6.75 -11.88 -4.29
N ARG A 601 -7.24 -13.11 -4.06
CA ARG A 601 -7.99 -13.44 -2.86
C ARG A 601 -7.19 -13.19 -1.59
N ASN A 602 -7.86 -12.77 -0.52
CA ASN A 602 -7.29 -12.59 0.82
C ASN A 602 -6.15 -11.54 0.89
N LEU A 603 -6.03 -10.67 -0.10
CA LEU A 603 -5.04 -9.59 -0.10
C LEU A 603 -5.71 -8.23 -0.35
N ALA A 604 -5.10 -7.20 0.19
CA ALA A 604 -5.50 -5.81 0.04
C ALA A 604 -4.30 -4.95 -0.35
N LYS A 605 -4.51 -3.89 -1.13
CA LYS A 605 -3.43 -3.00 -1.61
C LYS A 605 -2.65 -2.33 -0.48
N SER A 606 -3.32 -1.97 0.61
CA SER A 606 -2.71 -1.29 1.75
C SER A 606 -3.38 -1.77 3.03
N VAL A 607 -2.60 -2.00 4.09
CA VAL A 607 -3.08 -2.49 5.39
C VAL A 607 -3.08 -1.30 6.36
N THR A 608 -4.28 -0.83 6.74
CA THR A 608 -4.46 0.30 7.68
C THR A 608 -5.15 -0.12 8.97
N VAL A 609 -5.25 -1.41 9.21
CA VAL A 609 -5.75 -2.02 10.43
C VAL A 609 -4.76 -3.09 10.89
N GLU A 610 -4.75 -3.37 12.17
CA GLU A 610 -3.93 -4.41 12.78
C GLU A 610 -4.57 -5.79 12.63
#